data_f6aa8b34033986bef43d52df8f7c266a
#
_entry.id   f6aa8b34033986bef43d52df8f7c266a
#
_cell.length_a   1.000
_cell.length_b   1.000
_cell.length_c   1.000
_cell.angle_alpha   90.00
_cell.angle_beta   90.00
_cell.angle_gamma   90.00
#
_symmetry.space_group_name_H-M   'P 1'
#
loop_
_entity.id
_entity.type
_entity.pdbx_description
1 polymer ?
#
loop_
_entity_poly.entity_id
_entity_poly.type
_entity_poly.pdbx_seq_one_letter_code
_entity_poly.pdbx_strand_id
1 'polypeptide(L)'
;MALEDLRQSPTMARLLDALDRGEDIGHRGRFTFASVAARFLPKEEVVAWLEKGSGGGEHEAKALVQQVTERGYNPPSRQRLLDYNKEQAFQICPTPDDPDTCNLYRELTMPEEVIEDIEEYREQQFEAEEQGEAAPAR
;
A
#
# COMPACT_ATOMS: atom_id res chain seq x y z
N MET A 1 -7.01 -14.60 10.96
CA MET A 1 -5.54 -14.59 10.85
C MET A 1 -5.12 -13.45 9.94
N ALA A 2 -3.98 -12.86 10.21
CA ALA A 2 -3.56 -11.63 9.54
C ALA A 2 -3.50 -11.71 8.01
N LEU A 3 -3.02 -12.84 7.47
CA LEU A 3 -2.96 -13.02 6.02
C LEU A 3 -4.37 -13.05 5.40
N GLU A 4 -5.31 -13.67 6.08
CA GLU A 4 -6.71 -13.70 5.63
C GLU A 4 -7.31 -12.31 5.63
N ASP A 5 -6.94 -11.49 6.60
CA ASP A 5 -7.39 -10.11 6.67
C ASP A 5 -6.90 -9.30 5.48
N LEU A 6 -5.63 -9.51 5.08
CA LEU A 6 -5.08 -8.87 3.88
C LEU A 6 -5.82 -9.31 2.63
N ARG A 7 -6.18 -10.59 2.54
CA ARG A 7 -6.85 -11.12 1.35
C ARG A 7 -8.28 -10.64 1.18
N GLN A 8 -8.85 -10.00 2.20
CA GLN A 8 -10.15 -9.35 2.06
C GLN A 8 -10.11 -8.19 1.07
N SER A 9 -8.93 -7.61 0.87
CA SER A 9 -8.73 -6.59 -0.15
C SER A 9 -8.42 -7.27 -1.49
N PRO A 10 -9.23 -7.04 -2.54
CA PRO A 10 -8.90 -7.54 -3.88
C PRO A 10 -7.55 -7.03 -4.37
N THR A 11 -7.19 -5.79 -4.02
CA THR A 11 -5.90 -5.21 -4.37
C THR A 11 -4.75 -5.98 -3.73
N MET A 12 -4.84 -6.25 -2.42
CA MET A 12 -3.80 -6.99 -1.72
C MET A 12 -3.76 -8.44 -2.13
N ALA A 13 -4.93 -9.07 -2.38
CA ALA A 13 -4.99 -10.43 -2.88
C ALA A 13 -4.28 -10.56 -4.23
N ARG A 14 -4.48 -9.58 -5.12
CA ARG A 14 -3.79 -9.54 -6.40
C ARG A 14 -2.27 -9.46 -6.23
N LEU A 15 -1.79 -8.61 -5.33
CA LEU A 15 -0.36 -8.48 -5.07
C LEU A 15 0.21 -9.77 -4.47
N LEU A 16 -0.49 -10.37 -3.52
CA LEU A 16 -0.06 -11.63 -2.90
C LEU A 16 0.02 -12.75 -3.94
N ASP A 17 -0.99 -12.87 -4.79
CA ASP A 17 -1.00 -13.90 -5.81
C ASP A 17 0.11 -13.69 -6.84
N ALA A 18 0.36 -12.46 -7.24
CA ALA A 18 1.44 -12.14 -8.17
C ALA A 18 2.80 -12.48 -7.57
N LEU A 19 3.03 -12.11 -6.31
CA LEU A 19 4.28 -12.46 -5.62
C LEU A 19 4.45 -13.97 -5.51
N ASP A 20 3.38 -14.69 -5.18
CA ASP A 20 3.42 -16.14 -5.06
C ASP A 20 3.75 -16.82 -6.39
N ARG A 21 3.38 -16.22 -7.51
CA ARG A 21 3.73 -16.72 -8.85
C ARG A 21 5.12 -16.28 -9.30
N GLY A 22 5.84 -15.51 -8.50
CA GLY A 22 7.16 -15.01 -8.84
C GLY A 22 7.16 -13.84 -9.82
N GLU A 23 6.04 -13.14 -9.96
CA GLU A 23 5.95 -12.00 -10.86
C GLU A 23 6.63 -10.75 -10.30
N ASP A 24 7.05 -9.87 -11.19
CA ASP A 24 7.57 -8.56 -10.81
C ASP A 24 6.40 -7.59 -10.70
N ILE A 25 6.06 -7.21 -9.47
CA ILE A 25 4.96 -6.28 -9.23
C ILE A 25 5.40 -4.82 -9.34
N GLY A 26 6.65 -4.57 -9.70
CA GLY A 26 7.19 -3.23 -9.86
C GLY A 26 7.55 -2.57 -8.53
N HIS A 27 8.32 -1.50 -8.63
CA HIS A 27 8.74 -0.77 -7.43
C HIS A 27 7.55 -0.22 -6.64
N ARG A 28 6.57 0.33 -7.31
CA ARG A 28 5.37 0.89 -6.66
C ARG A 28 4.49 -0.21 -6.08
N GLY A 29 4.45 -1.37 -6.74
CA GLY A 29 3.73 -2.53 -6.20
C GLY A 29 4.36 -3.05 -4.92
N ARG A 30 5.69 -3.15 -4.91
CA ARG A 30 6.42 -3.58 -3.71
C ARG A 30 6.24 -2.58 -2.56
N PHE A 31 6.29 -1.29 -2.86
CA PHE A 31 6.05 -0.24 -1.85
C PHE A 31 4.64 -0.33 -1.28
N THR A 32 3.64 -0.47 -2.14
CA THR A 32 2.24 -0.61 -1.72
C THR A 32 2.07 -1.83 -0.82
N PHE A 33 2.60 -2.97 -1.27
CA PHE A 33 2.52 -4.21 -0.50
C PHE A 33 3.16 -4.04 0.88
N ALA A 34 4.38 -3.53 0.93
CA ALA A 34 5.11 -3.38 2.20
C ALA A 34 4.40 -2.41 3.15
N SER A 35 3.92 -1.28 2.65
CA SER A 35 3.27 -0.27 3.50
C SER A 35 1.97 -0.79 4.13
N VAL A 36 1.25 -1.66 3.43
CA VAL A 36 0.03 -2.28 3.96
C VAL A 36 0.35 -3.49 4.81
N ALA A 37 1.11 -4.44 4.27
CA ALA A 37 1.39 -5.71 4.92
C ALA A 37 2.12 -5.55 6.26
N ALA A 38 2.99 -4.54 6.38
CA ALA A 38 3.72 -4.28 7.62
C ALA A 38 2.78 -3.93 8.79
N ARG A 39 1.54 -3.56 8.51
CA ARG A 39 0.53 -3.29 9.54
C ARG A 39 -0.19 -4.55 10.02
N PHE A 40 -0.07 -5.64 9.27
CA PHE A 40 -0.79 -6.89 9.54
C PHE A 40 0.13 -8.04 9.86
N LEU A 41 1.34 -8.08 9.29
CA LEU A 41 2.25 -9.20 9.39
C LEU A 41 3.56 -8.79 10.05
N PRO A 42 4.27 -9.73 10.72
CA PRO A 42 5.64 -9.47 11.18
C PRO A 42 6.56 -9.10 10.02
N LYS A 43 7.57 -8.30 10.30
CA LYS A 43 8.53 -7.83 9.29
C LYS A 43 9.13 -8.97 8.48
N GLU A 44 9.49 -10.06 9.14
CA GLU A 44 10.11 -11.22 8.50
C GLU A 44 9.21 -11.86 7.47
N GLU A 45 7.90 -11.89 7.75
CA GLU A 45 6.93 -12.41 6.78
C GLU A 45 6.77 -11.49 5.59
N VAL A 46 6.76 -10.18 5.81
CA VAL A 46 6.66 -9.22 4.72
C VAL A 46 7.86 -9.34 3.79
N VAL A 47 9.07 -9.45 4.37
CA VAL A 47 10.29 -9.67 3.59
C VAL A 47 10.20 -10.96 2.80
N ALA A 48 9.75 -12.06 3.42
CA ALA A 48 9.62 -13.35 2.75
C ALA A 48 8.67 -13.28 1.56
N TRP A 49 7.55 -12.58 1.69
CA TRP A 49 6.62 -12.40 0.58
C TRP A 49 7.26 -11.61 -0.57
N LEU A 50 7.95 -10.52 -0.25
CA LEU A 50 8.62 -9.71 -1.27
C LEU A 50 9.68 -10.49 -2.02
N GLU A 51 10.39 -11.38 -1.34
CA GLU A 51 11.41 -12.22 -1.96
C GLU A 51 10.84 -13.24 -2.94
N LYS A 52 9.58 -13.61 -2.82
CA LYS A 52 8.93 -14.53 -3.75
C LYS A 52 8.81 -13.94 -5.15
N GLY A 53 8.59 -12.63 -5.24
CA GLY A 53 8.48 -11.95 -6.52
C GLY A 53 9.84 -11.72 -7.15
N SER A 54 9.86 -11.39 -8.43
CA SER A 54 11.07 -10.98 -9.13
C SER A 54 11.22 -9.46 -9.09
N GLY A 55 12.41 -8.98 -9.41
CA GLY A 55 12.69 -7.54 -9.48
C GLY A 55 13.32 -6.94 -8.25
N GLY A 56 13.47 -7.68 -7.18
CA GLY A 56 14.17 -7.23 -5.96
C GLY A 56 14.74 -8.41 -5.21
N GLY A 57 15.86 -8.20 -4.53
CA GLY A 57 16.50 -9.24 -3.73
C GLY A 57 16.19 -9.11 -2.26
N GLU A 58 16.77 -10.01 -1.46
CA GLU A 58 16.62 -10.01 -0.01
C GLU A 58 17.01 -8.68 0.62
N HIS A 59 18.14 -8.12 0.20
CA HIS A 59 18.63 -6.86 0.73
C HIS A 59 17.66 -5.72 0.46
N GLU A 60 17.15 -5.64 -0.75
CA GLU A 60 16.20 -4.61 -1.14
C GLU A 60 14.86 -4.77 -0.41
N ALA A 61 14.40 -6.01 -0.22
CA ALA A 61 13.17 -6.29 0.51
C ALA A 61 13.30 -5.85 1.97
N LYS A 62 14.41 -6.18 2.63
CA LYS A 62 14.66 -5.77 4.00
C LYS A 62 14.74 -4.25 4.14
N ALA A 63 15.44 -3.58 3.22
CA ALA A 63 15.57 -2.13 3.23
C ALA A 63 14.22 -1.45 3.07
N LEU A 64 13.38 -1.96 2.19
CA LEU A 64 12.04 -1.41 1.95
C LEU A 64 11.15 -1.58 3.18
N VAL A 65 11.13 -2.75 3.78
CA VAL A 65 10.32 -3.02 4.97
C VAL A 65 10.77 -2.14 6.14
N GLN A 66 12.08 -1.99 6.31
CA GLN A 66 12.63 -1.11 7.32
C GLN A 66 12.20 0.33 7.09
N GLN A 67 12.27 0.81 5.86
CA GLN A 67 11.89 2.17 5.51
C GLN A 67 10.42 2.45 5.80
N VAL A 68 9.52 1.58 5.35
CA VAL A 68 8.09 1.80 5.57
C VAL A 68 7.73 1.73 7.05
N THR A 69 8.43 0.89 7.81
CA THR A 69 8.18 0.75 9.25
C THR A 69 8.68 1.96 10.01
N GLU A 70 9.91 2.41 9.75
CA GLU A 70 10.50 3.54 10.45
C GLU A 70 9.80 4.86 10.15
N ARG A 71 9.42 5.07 8.90
CA ARG A 71 8.74 6.29 8.50
C ARG A 71 7.23 6.25 8.73
N GLY A 72 6.68 5.08 8.98
CA GLY A 72 5.26 4.91 9.25
C GLY A 72 4.38 5.36 8.09
N TYR A 73 4.79 5.07 6.86
CA TYR A 73 4.00 5.43 5.69
C TYR A 73 2.60 4.85 5.76
N ASN A 74 1.62 5.69 5.49
CA ASN A 74 0.24 5.23 5.38
C ASN A 74 0.03 4.47 4.07
N PRO A 75 -0.90 3.50 4.06
CA PRO A 75 -1.25 2.84 2.81
C PRO A 75 -1.67 3.85 1.74
N PRO A 76 -1.31 3.63 0.46
CA PRO A 76 -1.64 4.56 -0.61
C PRO A 76 -3.15 4.72 -0.80
N SER A 77 -3.57 5.92 -1.13
CA SER A 77 -4.96 6.18 -1.53
C SER A 77 -5.22 5.59 -2.92
N ARG A 78 -6.50 5.45 -3.27
CA ARG A 78 -6.88 5.00 -4.61
C ARG A 78 -6.24 5.86 -5.70
N GLN A 79 -6.24 7.17 -5.52
CA GLN A 79 -5.65 8.07 -6.50
C GLN A 79 -4.16 7.80 -6.69
N ARG A 80 -3.44 7.54 -5.61
CA ARG A 80 -2.03 7.19 -5.70
C ARG A 80 -1.81 5.89 -6.44
N LEU A 81 -2.67 4.89 -6.21
CA LEU A 81 -2.57 3.62 -6.93
C LEU A 81 -2.78 3.81 -8.43
N LEU A 82 -3.69 4.69 -8.81
CA LEU A 82 -3.92 5.02 -10.22
C LEU A 82 -2.70 5.73 -10.81
N ASP A 83 -2.08 6.62 -10.04
CA ASP A 83 -0.85 7.29 -10.48
C ASP A 83 0.29 6.28 -10.64
N TYR A 84 0.40 5.33 -9.73
CA TYR A 84 1.42 4.26 -9.81
C TYR A 84 1.22 3.39 -11.05
N ASN A 85 -0.03 3.12 -11.42
CA ASN A 85 -0.32 2.38 -12.65
C ASN A 85 0.29 3.04 -13.89
N LYS A 86 0.36 4.37 -13.90
CA LYS A 86 0.94 5.12 -15.01
C LYS A 86 2.46 5.06 -15.02
N GLU A 87 3.07 4.77 -13.88
CA GLU A 87 4.53 4.78 -13.72
C GLU A 87 5.19 3.43 -13.98
N GLN A 88 4.43 2.34 -14.04
CA GLN A 88 5.00 1.01 -14.17
C GLN A 88 4.13 0.06 -14.98
N ALA A 89 4.74 -1.05 -15.42
CA ALA A 89 4.06 -2.05 -16.24
C ALA A 89 3.01 -2.85 -15.45
N PHE A 90 3.36 -3.30 -14.25
CA PHE A 90 2.40 -4.06 -13.43
C PHE A 90 1.31 -3.12 -12.93
N GLN A 91 0.08 -3.45 -13.25
CA GLN A 91 -1.07 -2.62 -12.83
C GLN A 91 -1.56 -3.06 -11.47
N ILE A 92 -1.32 -2.24 -10.47
CA ILE A 92 -1.74 -2.49 -9.09
C ILE A 92 -3.26 -2.49 -9.03
N CYS A 93 -3.89 -1.53 -9.69
CA CYS A 93 -5.34 -1.47 -9.83
C CYS A 93 -5.73 -2.00 -11.22
N PRO A 94 -6.30 -3.20 -11.31
CA PRO A 94 -6.65 -3.78 -12.61
C PRO A 94 -7.92 -3.18 -13.23
N THR A 95 -8.69 -2.43 -12.45
CA THR A 95 -9.95 -1.83 -12.92
C THR A 95 -9.97 -0.34 -12.59
N PRO A 96 -9.09 0.47 -13.22
CA PRO A 96 -8.95 1.89 -12.85
C PRO A 96 -10.20 2.73 -13.15
N ASP A 97 -11.05 2.26 -14.05
CA ASP A 97 -12.26 2.99 -14.44
C ASP A 97 -13.43 2.80 -13.46
N ASP A 98 -13.34 1.80 -12.59
CA ASP A 98 -14.38 1.54 -11.59
C ASP A 98 -14.08 2.33 -10.31
N PRO A 99 -14.88 3.34 -9.96
CA PRO A 99 -14.60 4.19 -8.80
C PRO A 99 -14.70 3.46 -7.46
N ASP A 100 -15.30 2.29 -7.43
CA ASP A 100 -15.48 1.53 -6.19
C ASP A 100 -14.38 0.51 -5.93
N THR A 101 -13.38 0.39 -6.82
CA THR A 101 -12.28 -0.56 -6.67
C THR A 101 -10.99 0.11 -6.25
N CYS A 102 -10.04 -0.70 -5.78
CA CYS A 102 -8.67 -0.27 -5.46
C CYS A 102 -8.59 0.75 -4.32
N ASN A 103 -9.59 0.81 -3.49
CA ASN A 103 -9.56 1.66 -2.31
C ASN A 103 -9.24 0.80 -1.09
N LEU A 104 -7.97 0.78 -0.70
CA LEU A 104 -7.49 -0.04 0.42
C LEU A 104 -8.22 0.27 1.73
N TYR A 105 -8.59 1.52 1.93
CA TYR A 105 -9.28 1.94 3.16
C TYR A 105 -10.70 1.42 3.25
N ARG A 106 -11.31 1.06 2.13
CA ARG A 106 -12.64 0.45 2.09
C ARG A 106 -12.54 -1.07 2.09
N GLU A 107 -11.48 -1.60 1.50
CA GLU A 107 -11.29 -3.04 1.34
C GLU A 107 -10.79 -3.73 2.60
N LEU A 108 -10.06 -3.01 3.44
CA LEU A 108 -9.41 -3.56 4.62
C LEU A 108 -9.95 -2.93 5.90
N THR A 109 -9.98 -3.74 6.96
CA THR A 109 -10.18 -3.23 8.31
C THR A 109 -8.80 -2.88 8.86
N MET A 110 -8.44 -1.61 8.79
CA MET A 110 -7.13 -1.14 9.24
C MET A 110 -7.01 -1.21 10.76
N PRO A 111 -5.79 -1.44 11.28
CA PRO A 111 -5.55 -1.30 12.70
C PRO A 111 -5.92 0.11 13.19
N GLU A 112 -6.39 0.20 14.41
CA GLU A 112 -6.88 1.46 14.98
C GLU A 112 -5.88 2.61 14.86
N GLU A 113 -4.60 2.34 15.10
CA GLU A 113 -3.54 3.34 14.98
C GLU A 113 -3.47 3.98 13.60
N VAL A 114 -3.66 3.17 12.56
CA VAL A 114 -3.64 3.67 11.18
C VAL A 114 -4.85 4.56 10.93
N ILE A 115 -6.00 4.16 11.44
CA ILE A 115 -7.25 4.93 11.27
C ILE A 115 -7.12 6.31 11.93
N GLU A 116 -6.58 6.36 13.14
CA GLU A 116 -6.38 7.63 13.85
C GLU A 116 -5.47 8.57 13.08
N ASP A 117 -4.33 8.08 12.59
CA ASP A 117 -3.39 8.89 11.81
C ASP A 117 -4.02 9.45 10.55
N ILE A 118 -4.81 8.63 9.86
CA ILE A 118 -5.48 9.05 8.63
C ILE A 118 -6.52 10.12 8.89
N GLU A 119 -7.33 9.95 9.93
CA GLU A 119 -8.36 10.91 10.29
C GLU A 119 -7.75 12.26 10.64
N GLU A 120 -6.70 12.27 11.44
CA GLU A 120 -5.99 13.49 11.80
C GLU A 120 -5.44 14.19 10.57
N TYR A 121 -4.83 13.44 9.66
CA TYR A 121 -4.29 13.97 8.42
C TYR A 121 -5.37 14.62 7.56
N ARG A 122 -6.52 13.97 7.44
CA ARG A 122 -7.66 14.49 6.68
C ARG A 122 -8.20 15.77 7.28
N GLU A 123 -8.30 15.84 8.60
CA GLU A 123 -8.74 17.03 9.31
C GLU A 123 -7.81 18.21 9.04
N GLN A 124 -6.51 17.97 9.10
CA GLN A 124 -5.51 19.01 8.82
C GLN A 124 -5.63 19.52 7.40
N GLN A 125 -5.84 18.65 6.43
CA GLN A 125 -6.02 19.05 5.05
C GLN A 125 -7.30 19.84 4.83
N PHE A 126 -8.37 19.41 5.48
CA PHE A 126 -9.65 20.09 5.39
C PHE A 126 -9.57 21.52 5.96
N GLU A 127 -8.92 21.67 7.10
CA GLU A 127 -8.70 22.98 7.71
C GLU A 127 -7.89 23.91 6.80
N ALA A 128 -6.84 23.39 6.19
CA ALA A 128 -6.01 24.16 5.27
C ALA A 128 -6.82 24.64 4.06
N GLU A 129 -7.69 23.79 3.51
CA GLU A 129 -8.55 24.15 2.40
C GLU A 129 -9.56 25.23 2.79
N GLU A 130 -10.16 25.12 3.98
CA GLU A 130 -11.11 26.13 4.48
C GLU A 130 -10.43 27.48 4.68
N GLN A 131 -9.17 27.50 5.07
CA GLN A 131 -8.40 28.74 5.27
C GLN A 131 -7.88 29.30 3.96
N GLY A 132 -8.16 28.67 2.82
CA GLY A 132 -7.69 29.11 1.52
C GLY A 132 -6.23 28.78 1.25
N GLU A 133 -5.62 27.93 2.03
CA GLU A 133 -4.25 27.49 1.82
C GLU A 133 -4.24 26.29 0.88
N ALA A 134 -3.19 26.20 0.05
CA ALA A 134 -3.03 25.05 -0.82
C ALA A 134 -2.70 23.81 0.01
N ALA A 135 -3.28 22.68 -0.36
CA ALA A 135 -2.95 21.43 0.29
C ALA A 135 -1.46 21.11 0.07
N PRO A 136 -0.77 20.54 1.08
CA PRO A 136 0.64 20.18 0.92
C PRO A 136 0.84 19.22 -0.24
N ALA A 137 1.92 19.40 -0.98
CA ALA A 137 2.30 18.48 -2.04
C ALA A 137 2.66 17.12 -1.43
N ARG A 138 2.38 16.08 -2.15
CA ARG A 138 2.61 14.71 -1.67
C ARG A 138 3.59 14.00 -2.49
#